data_356a0fd681e3ea8d55aff4e7aef77ee1
#
_entry.id   356a0fd681e3ea8d55aff4e7aef77ee1
#
_cell.length_a   1.000
_cell.length_b   1.000
_cell.length_c   1.000
_cell.angle_alpha   90.00
_cell.angle_beta   90.00
_cell.angle_gamma   90.00
#
_symmetry.space_group_name_H-M   'P 1'
#
loop_
_entity.id
_entity.type
_entity.pdbx_description
1 polymer ?
#
loop_
_entity_poly.entity_id
_entity_poly.type
_entity_poly.pdbx_seq_one_letter_code
_entity_poly.pdbx_strand_id
1 'polypeptide(L)'
;MHITDFDFDLPDDLIAREPAAERSASRLLVPRDTLHIEDRRFTDLPQLLAPGDLVVFNDSRVLRARLRGHKQTGGSVEALIERVTATHHALAQMRMSKPAQIGSIVRWQRAQARVLGRSGEFWQLEFDRPVFEVLEDEGEMPLPPYLNRAPGEDDDTRYQTVYARHPGSVAAPTAGLHFDPTLLDALDSRGIQRAFVTLHVGAGTFQPVRTENVLEHRMHSEHYEVPDETAAAIRAARARGGRVIAVGTTSLRTLESSATGEGGEVRAGPGDTELFITPGYRFKVVDTLITNFHLPRSTLIMLVSAFAGLGLIRAAYAHAITHRYRFFSYGDAMLLTRPQRDDHTLSHHA
;
A
#
# COMPACT_ATOMS: atom_id res chain seq x y z
N MET A 1 9.33 16.47 15.10
CA MET A 1 8.68 15.15 15.20
C MET A 1 9.76 14.09 15.04
N HIS A 2 9.87 13.21 16.02
CA HIS A 2 10.94 12.23 16.08
C HIS A 2 10.40 10.84 15.73
N ILE A 3 11.22 9.99 15.11
CA ILE A 3 10.81 8.63 14.72
C ILE A 3 10.34 7.79 15.92
N THR A 4 10.90 8.05 17.09
CA THR A 4 10.52 7.40 18.37
C THR A 4 9.11 7.74 18.84
N ASP A 5 8.49 8.82 18.33
CA ASP A 5 7.09 9.13 18.63
C ASP A 5 6.12 8.07 18.10
N PHE A 6 6.60 7.28 17.11
CA PHE A 6 5.88 6.23 16.39
C PHE A 6 6.42 4.82 16.72
N ASP A 7 7.13 4.70 17.83
CA ASP A 7 7.67 3.43 18.29
C ASP A 7 6.72 2.73 19.26
N PHE A 8 6.71 1.42 19.21
CA PHE A 8 6.00 0.56 20.15
C PHE A 8 6.62 -0.84 20.14
N ASP A 9 6.47 -1.56 21.23
CA ASP A 9 6.95 -2.93 21.34
C ASP A 9 5.98 -3.89 20.64
N LEU A 10 6.43 -4.53 19.57
CA LEU A 10 5.66 -5.49 18.79
C LEU A 10 6.27 -6.89 18.94
N PRO A 11 5.60 -7.82 19.61
CA PRO A 11 6.03 -9.21 19.67
C PRO A 11 6.12 -9.84 18.26
N ASP A 12 7.24 -10.48 17.95
CA ASP A 12 7.51 -11.05 16.61
C ASP A 12 6.49 -12.15 16.21
N ASP A 13 5.93 -12.86 17.19
CA ASP A 13 4.90 -13.88 16.98
C ASP A 13 3.53 -13.31 16.57
N LEU A 14 3.33 -12.00 16.67
CA LEU A 14 2.14 -11.33 16.15
C LEU A 14 2.27 -10.94 14.66
N ILE A 15 3.46 -10.97 14.09
CA ILE A 15 3.67 -10.69 12.67
C ILE A 15 3.20 -11.88 11.85
N ALA A 16 2.13 -11.69 11.07
CA ALA A 16 1.56 -12.74 10.22
C ALA A 16 2.48 -13.07 9.04
N ARG A 17 3.03 -14.27 9.02
CA ARG A 17 3.92 -14.76 7.94
C ARG A 17 3.15 -15.49 6.84
N GLU A 18 1.92 -15.89 7.13
CA GLU A 18 1.02 -16.59 6.20
C GLU A 18 -0.38 -15.96 6.22
N PRO A 19 -1.09 -15.97 5.07
CA PRO A 19 -2.46 -15.49 5.02
C PRO A 19 -3.40 -16.38 5.85
N ALA A 20 -4.53 -15.83 6.30
CA ALA A 20 -5.61 -16.62 6.86
C ALA A 20 -6.16 -17.59 5.80
N ALA A 21 -6.81 -18.69 6.21
CA ALA A 21 -7.37 -19.68 5.27
C ALA A 21 -8.34 -19.01 4.28
N GLU A 22 -9.25 -18.18 4.77
CA GLU A 22 -10.16 -17.36 3.98
C GLU A 22 -9.75 -15.89 4.05
N ARG A 23 -9.93 -15.13 2.95
CA ARG A 23 -9.54 -13.71 2.89
C ARG A 23 -10.29 -12.85 3.90
N SER A 24 -11.59 -13.03 4.00
CA SER A 24 -12.48 -12.26 4.88
C SER A 24 -12.54 -12.77 6.33
N ALA A 25 -11.80 -13.84 6.67
CA ALA A 25 -11.75 -14.40 8.03
C ALA A 25 -10.93 -13.57 9.02
N SER A 26 -10.21 -12.54 8.56
CA SER A 26 -9.44 -11.65 9.43
C SER A 26 -10.33 -10.88 10.41
N ARG A 27 -9.71 -10.45 11.51
CA ARG A 27 -10.37 -9.56 12.48
C ARG A 27 -10.34 -8.12 11.95
N LEU A 28 -11.30 -7.33 12.42
CA LEU A 28 -11.42 -5.90 12.12
C LEU A 28 -11.51 -5.12 13.43
N LEU A 29 -10.50 -4.31 13.72
CA LEU A 29 -10.51 -3.41 14.85
C LEU A 29 -11.20 -2.09 14.46
N VAL A 30 -12.17 -1.66 15.25
CA VAL A 30 -12.91 -0.41 15.01
C VAL A 30 -12.78 0.51 16.23
N PRO A 31 -11.71 1.32 16.30
CA PRO A 31 -11.54 2.27 17.39
C PRO A 31 -12.47 3.47 17.18
N ARG A 32 -13.40 3.68 18.11
CA ARG A 32 -14.31 4.84 18.12
C ARG A 32 -13.69 6.03 18.83
N ASP A 33 -13.06 5.76 19.96
CA ASP A 33 -12.23 6.67 20.74
C ASP A 33 -11.20 5.86 21.54
N THR A 34 -10.44 6.49 22.40
CA THR A 34 -9.38 5.83 23.18
C THR A 34 -9.88 4.86 24.25
N LEU A 35 -11.17 4.91 24.60
CA LEU A 35 -11.82 4.06 25.60
C LEU A 35 -12.76 3.02 24.99
N HIS A 36 -13.26 3.28 23.79
CA HIS A 36 -14.23 2.43 23.10
C HIS A 36 -13.61 1.88 21.83
N ILE A 37 -13.04 0.69 21.92
CA ILE A 37 -12.43 -0.05 20.82
C ILE A 37 -13.23 -1.33 20.60
N GLU A 38 -13.82 -1.48 19.41
CA GLU A 38 -14.67 -2.62 19.08
C GLU A 38 -13.86 -3.69 18.34
N ASP A 39 -13.95 -4.92 18.84
CA ASP A 39 -13.45 -6.12 18.15
C ASP A 39 -14.54 -6.68 17.24
N ARG A 40 -14.27 -6.68 15.93
CA ARG A 40 -15.17 -7.15 14.87
C ARG A 40 -14.48 -8.19 13.98
N ARG A 41 -15.23 -8.78 13.07
CA ARG A 41 -14.73 -9.57 11.94
C ARG A 41 -14.76 -8.72 10.67
N PHE A 42 -13.88 -9.01 9.74
CA PHE A 42 -13.87 -8.29 8.47
C PHE A 42 -15.17 -8.48 7.68
N THR A 43 -15.83 -9.62 7.84
CA THR A 43 -17.17 -9.92 7.31
C THR A 43 -18.27 -8.99 7.84
N ASP A 44 -18.05 -8.27 8.94
CA ASP A 44 -19.01 -7.30 9.48
C ASP A 44 -18.95 -5.93 8.77
N LEU A 45 -17.92 -5.72 7.91
CA LEU A 45 -17.69 -4.46 7.22
C LEU A 45 -18.94 -3.89 6.52
N PRO A 46 -19.76 -4.67 5.77
CA PRO A 46 -20.94 -4.14 5.13
C PRO A 46 -21.95 -3.50 6.11
N GLN A 47 -21.99 -3.94 7.37
CA GLN A 47 -22.89 -3.41 8.40
C GLN A 47 -22.34 -2.12 9.03
N LEU A 48 -21.03 -1.88 8.95
CA LEU A 48 -20.33 -0.70 9.46
C LEU A 48 -20.35 0.48 8.48
N LEU A 49 -20.70 0.21 7.23
CA LEU A 49 -20.81 1.20 6.17
C LEU A 49 -22.28 1.54 5.90
N ALA A 50 -22.53 2.72 5.34
CA ALA A 50 -23.87 3.21 5.03
C ALA A 50 -24.18 3.13 3.52
N PRO A 51 -25.45 2.93 3.13
CA PRO A 51 -25.86 3.11 1.74
C PRO A 51 -25.46 4.49 1.23
N GLY A 52 -24.88 4.54 0.04
CA GLY A 52 -24.36 5.79 -0.54
C GLY A 52 -22.89 6.07 -0.26
N ASP A 53 -22.24 5.34 0.65
CA ASP A 53 -20.79 5.36 0.79
C ASP A 53 -20.09 4.86 -0.48
N LEU A 54 -18.89 5.37 -0.74
CA LEU A 54 -18.04 4.96 -1.85
C LEU A 54 -16.75 4.35 -1.32
N VAL A 55 -16.50 3.08 -1.62
CA VAL A 55 -15.27 2.38 -1.28
C VAL A 55 -14.32 2.41 -2.48
N VAL A 56 -13.14 2.96 -2.29
CA VAL A 56 -12.13 3.12 -3.35
C VAL A 56 -10.96 2.16 -3.12
N PHE A 57 -10.71 1.33 -4.11
CA PHE A 57 -9.71 0.27 -4.09
C PHE A 57 -8.51 0.62 -4.97
N ASN A 58 -7.33 0.08 -4.66
CA ASN A 58 -6.19 0.06 -5.57
C ASN A 58 -6.19 -1.27 -6.33
N ASP A 59 -6.36 -1.22 -7.66
CA ASP A 59 -6.44 -2.39 -8.53
C ASP A 59 -5.12 -2.74 -9.23
N SER A 60 -4.01 -2.23 -8.73
CA SER A 60 -2.69 -2.62 -9.22
C SER A 60 -2.44 -4.11 -9.03
N ARG A 61 -1.80 -4.74 -10.03
CA ARG A 61 -1.41 -6.15 -10.01
C ARG A 61 0.08 -6.27 -9.74
N VAL A 62 0.43 -7.12 -8.77
CA VAL A 62 1.83 -7.41 -8.44
C VAL A 62 2.47 -8.22 -9.57
N LEU A 63 3.67 -7.80 -9.97
CA LEU A 63 4.51 -8.52 -10.91
C LEU A 63 5.33 -9.59 -10.19
N ARG A 64 5.70 -10.66 -10.87
CA ARG A 64 6.75 -11.60 -10.42
C ARG A 64 8.12 -10.94 -10.56
N ALA A 65 8.30 -9.84 -9.85
CA ALA A 65 9.36 -8.85 -10.10
C ALA A 65 10.75 -9.27 -9.62
N ARG A 66 10.89 -10.41 -8.94
CA ARG A 66 12.18 -10.90 -8.43
C ARG A 66 12.79 -11.89 -9.41
N LEU A 67 13.99 -11.56 -9.90
CA LEU A 67 14.75 -12.38 -10.84
C LEU A 67 16.06 -12.83 -10.20
N ARG A 68 16.36 -14.13 -10.23
CA ARG A 68 17.62 -14.71 -9.73
C ARG A 68 18.46 -15.18 -10.91
N GLY A 69 19.66 -14.64 -11.05
CA GLY A 69 20.54 -14.91 -12.16
C GLY A 69 22.02 -14.76 -11.82
N HIS A 70 22.84 -14.61 -12.85
CA HIS A 70 24.29 -14.55 -12.71
C HIS A 70 24.87 -13.47 -13.62
N LYS A 71 25.95 -12.86 -13.18
CA LYS A 71 26.79 -12.04 -14.06
C LYS A 71 27.53 -12.94 -15.05
N GLN A 72 27.96 -12.37 -16.17
CA GLN A 72 28.81 -13.08 -17.13
C GLN A 72 30.08 -13.65 -16.49
N THR A 73 30.55 -13.08 -15.38
CA THR A 73 31.70 -13.54 -14.59
C THR A 73 31.36 -14.65 -13.59
N GLY A 74 30.12 -15.17 -13.58
CA GLY A 74 29.65 -16.26 -12.71
C GLY A 74 29.12 -15.83 -11.34
N GLY A 75 29.25 -14.55 -10.95
CA GLY A 75 28.73 -14.09 -9.66
C GLY A 75 27.19 -14.03 -9.65
N SER A 76 26.56 -14.49 -8.58
CA SER A 76 25.09 -14.44 -8.41
C SER A 76 24.58 -13.00 -8.37
N VAL A 77 23.38 -12.81 -8.92
CA VAL A 77 22.62 -11.54 -8.92
C VAL A 77 21.18 -11.84 -8.55
N GLU A 78 20.65 -11.10 -7.58
CA GLU A 78 19.21 -10.97 -7.37
C GLU A 78 18.81 -9.58 -7.84
N ALA A 79 17.92 -9.51 -8.82
CA ALA A 79 17.33 -8.26 -9.32
C ALA A 79 15.85 -8.21 -8.90
N LEU A 80 15.46 -7.10 -8.28
CA LEU A 80 14.07 -6.76 -8.00
C LEU A 80 13.70 -5.61 -8.94
N ILE A 81 12.83 -5.91 -9.91
CA ILE A 81 12.36 -4.92 -10.88
C ILE A 81 11.46 -3.93 -10.16
N GLU A 82 11.89 -2.68 -10.09
CA GLU A 82 11.15 -1.57 -9.46
C GLU A 82 10.08 -1.00 -10.39
N ARG A 83 10.45 -0.79 -11.65
CA ARG A 83 9.55 -0.18 -12.66
C ARG A 83 9.96 -0.64 -14.07
N VAL A 84 8.97 -1.01 -14.85
CA VAL A 84 9.14 -1.19 -16.30
C VAL A 84 8.98 0.18 -16.95
N THR A 85 10.02 0.68 -17.61
CA THR A 85 10.06 2.03 -18.19
C THR A 85 9.78 2.05 -19.69
N ALA A 86 10.03 0.92 -20.35
CA ALA A 86 9.69 0.67 -21.77
C ALA A 86 9.65 -0.85 -22.00
N THR A 87 9.23 -1.27 -23.19
CA THR A 87 9.07 -2.70 -23.54
C THR A 87 10.27 -3.56 -23.12
N HIS A 88 11.48 -3.06 -23.32
CA HIS A 88 12.75 -3.74 -23.03
C HIS A 88 13.55 -3.11 -21.88
N HIS A 89 13.03 -2.07 -21.23
CA HIS A 89 13.78 -1.31 -20.23
C HIS A 89 13.12 -1.36 -18.87
N ALA A 90 13.92 -1.53 -17.83
CA ALA A 90 13.46 -1.50 -16.46
C ALA A 90 14.45 -0.83 -15.50
N LEU A 91 13.91 -0.30 -14.39
CA LEU A 91 14.68 0.06 -13.21
C LEU A 91 14.64 -1.13 -12.24
N ALA A 92 15.76 -1.45 -11.63
CA ALA A 92 15.87 -2.57 -10.70
C ALA A 92 16.77 -2.25 -9.50
N GLN A 93 16.40 -2.74 -8.34
CA GLN A 93 17.34 -2.93 -7.24
C GLN A 93 18.11 -4.22 -7.51
N MET A 94 19.44 -4.18 -7.36
CA MET A 94 20.25 -5.38 -7.58
C MET A 94 21.12 -5.67 -6.37
N ARG A 95 21.02 -6.91 -5.88
CA ARG A 95 21.91 -7.47 -4.84
C ARG A 95 22.95 -8.36 -5.51
N MET A 96 24.23 -8.06 -5.26
CA MET A 96 25.36 -8.80 -5.80
C MET A 96 26.61 -8.57 -4.95
N SER A 97 27.53 -9.50 -4.96
CA SER A 97 28.79 -9.43 -4.16
C SER A 97 29.71 -8.28 -4.59
N LYS A 98 29.78 -7.99 -5.88
CA LYS A 98 30.52 -6.85 -6.44
C LYS A 98 29.60 -6.08 -7.39
N PRO A 99 29.61 -4.73 -7.37
CA PRO A 99 28.80 -3.93 -8.27
C PRO A 99 28.97 -4.33 -9.74
N ALA A 100 27.90 -4.27 -10.52
CA ALA A 100 27.96 -4.45 -11.95
C ALA A 100 28.66 -3.24 -12.60
N GLN A 101 29.35 -3.47 -13.70
CA GLN A 101 29.88 -2.40 -14.54
C GLN A 101 28.86 -2.04 -15.62
N ILE A 102 28.87 -0.78 -16.06
CA ILE A 102 28.05 -0.35 -17.20
C ILE A 102 28.50 -1.15 -18.44
N GLY A 103 27.53 -1.64 -19.21
CA GLY A 103 27.74 -2.51 -20.37
C GLY A 103 27.83 -4.01 -20.02
N SER A 104 27.97 -4.38 -18.73
CA SER A 104 28.00 -5.80 -18.35
C SER A 104 26.63 -6.47 -18.56
N ILE A 105 26.66 -7.79 -18.77
CA ILE A 105 25.47 -8.61 -19.00
C ILE A 105 25.15 -9.40 -17.73
N VAL A 106 23.90 -9.38 -17.35
CA VAL A 106 23.28 -10.28 -16.36
C VAL A 106 22.43 -11.29 -17.12
N ARG A 107 22.52 -12.57 -16.74
CA ARG A 107 21.81 -13.67 -17.39
C ARG A 107 20.91 -14.41 -16.42
N TRP A 108 19.75 -14.73 -16.91
CA TRP A 108 18.77 -15.63 -16.30
C TRP A 108 18.71 -16.92 -17.11
N GLN A 109 17.69 -17.76 -16.95
CA GLN A 109 17.62 -19.04 -17.67
C GLN A 109 17.43 -18.85 -19.18
N ARG A 110 16.51 -17.96 -19.58
CA ARG A 110 16.08 -17.74 -20.97
C ARG A 110 16.20 -16.28 -21.43
N ALA A 111 16.61 -15.39 -20.54
CA ALA A 111 16.72 -13.97 -20.81
C ALA A 111 18.05 -13.42 -20.32
N GLN A 112 18.44 -12.29 -20.87
CA GLN A 112 19.56 -11.51 -20.37
C GLN A 112 19.25 -10.02 -20.44
N ALA A 113 19.97 -9.24 -19.62
CA ALA A 113 19.91 -7.80 -19.70
C ALA A 113 21.30 -7.18 -19.64
N ARG A 114 21.44 -6.06 -20.35
CA ARG A 114 22.61 -5.18 -20.28
C ARG A 114 22.41 -4.13 -19.22
N VAL A 115 23.41 -3.89 -18.41
CA VAL A 115 23.44 -2.80 -17.45
C VAL A 115 23.76 -1.51 -18.18
N LEU A 116 22.82 -0.58 -18.26
CA LEU A 116 22.98 0.70 -18.96
C LEU A 116 23.59 1.78 -18.06
N GLY A 117 23.30 1.75 -16.76
CA GLY A 117 23.74 2.76 -15.82
C GLY A 117 22.97 2.72 -14.51
N ARG A 118 22.93 3.89 -13.85
CA ARG A 118 22.14 4.11 -12.65
C ARG A 118 21.19 5.30 -12.80
N SER A 119 20.05 5.20 -12.11
CA SER A 119 19.12 6.29 -11.89
C SER A 119 18.83 6.33 -10.38
N GLY A 120 19.49 7.25 -9.66
CA GLY A 120 19.48 7.24 -8.21
C GLY A 120 20.06 5.92 -7.63
N GLU A 121 19.30 5.24 -6.81
CA GLU A 121 19.67 3.95 -6.22
C GLU A 121 19.42 2.75 -7.15
N PHE A 122 18.66 2.93 -8.22
CA PHE A 122 18.26 1.85 -9.14
C PHE A 122 19.27 1.66 -10.28
N TRP A 123 19.37 0.42 -10.75
CA TRP A 123 20.08 0.06 -11.96
C TRP A 123 19.13 0.18 -13.16
N GLN A 124 19.63 0.73 -14.26
CA GLN A 124 18.94 0.74 -15.55
C GLN A 124 19.34 -0.51 -16.32
N LEU A 125 18.37 -1.30 -16.71
CA LEU A 125 18.53 -2.57 -17.40
C LEU A 125 17.84 -2.52 -18.77
N GLU A 126 18.52 -3.03 -19.81
CA GLU A 126 17.98 -3.29 -21.14
C GLU A 126 17.92 -4.79 -21.36
N PHE A 127 16.72 -5.32 -21.46
CA PHE A 127 16.46 -6.74 -21.68
C PHE A 127 16.45 -7.09 -23.18
N ASP A 128 16.87 -8.29 -23.52
CA ASP A 128 16.82 -8.85 -24.88
C ASP A 128 15.41 -9.28 -25.31
N ARG A 129 14.48 -9.41 -24.36
CA ARG A 129 13.06 -9.71 -24.54
C ARG A 129 12.18 -8.66 -23.84
N PRO A 130 10.88 -8.55 -24.20
CA PRO A 130 9.94 -7.73 -23.43
C PRO A 130 9.97 -8.04 -21.93
N VAL A 131 10.15 -7.00 -21.10
CA VAL A 131 10.34 -7.17 -19.64
C VAL A 131 9.20 -7.96 -19.00
N PHE A 132 7.95 -7.67 -19.36
CA PHE A 132 6.80 -8.38 -18.81
C PHE A 132 6.82 -9.86 -19.12
N GLU A 133 7.24 -10.29 -20.32
CA GLU A 133 7.38 -11.69 -20.67
C GLU A 133 8.46 -12.38 -19.84
N VAL A 134 9.60 -11.70 -19.63
CA VAL A 134 10.69 -12.24 -18.80
C VAL A 134 10.21 -12.43 -17.35
N LEU A 135 9.46 -11.46 -16.80
CA LEU A 135 8.93 -11.55 -15.45
C LEU A 135 7.88 -12.66 -15.29
N GLU A 136 7.08 -12.89 -16.32
CA GLU A 136 6.09 -13.97 -16.31
C GLU A 136 6.75 -15.35 -16.38
N ASP A 137 7.78 -15.49 -17.23
CA ASP A 137 8.47 -16.76 -17.49
C ASP A 137 9.43 -17.16 -16.35
N GLU A 138 10.17 -16.21 -15.79
CA GLU A 138 11.32 -16.47 -14.92
C GLU A 138 11.26 -15.75 -13.57
N GLY A 139 10.27 -14.88 -13.36
CA GLY A 139 10.14 -14.10 -12.14
C GLY A 139 9.53 -14.90 -10.99
N GLU A 140 9.89 -14.49 -9.78
CA GLU A 140 9.29 -14.94 -8.53
C GLU A 140 8.47 -13.81 -7.90
N MET A 141 7.41 -14.18 -7.14
CA MET A 141 6.63 -13.23 -6.36
C MET A 141 7.54 -12.47 -5.36
N PRO A 142 7.56 -11.14 -5.38
CA PRO A 142 8.46 -10.35 -4.53
C PRO A 142 7.90 -10.19 -3.11
N LEU A 143 7.82 -11.28 -2.38
CA LEU A 143 7.33 -11.22 -0.99
C LEU A 143 8.16 -10.25 -0.14
N PRO A 144 7.50 -9.52 0.79
CA PRO A 144 8.17 -8.64 1.73
C PRO A 144 9.23 -9.36 2.57
N PRO A 145 10.40 -8.73 2.84
CA PRO A 145 11.50 -9.38 3.56
C PRO A 145 11.14 -9.90 4.96
N TYR A 146 10.18 -9.27 5.66
CA TYR A 146 9.77 -9.66 7.01
C TYR A 146 9.08 -11.03 7.06
N LEU A 147 8.52 -11.53 5.94
CA LEU A 147 7.94 -12.87 5.88
C LEU A 147 9.01 -13.95 6.07
N ASN A 148 10.26 -13.63 5.79
CA ASN A 148 11.43 -14.49 6.02
C ASN A 148 11.26 -15.93 5.52
N ARG A 149 10.60 -16.07 4.37
CA ARG A 149 10.41 -17.33 3.65
C ARG A 149 10.46 -17.13 2.14
N ALA A 150 10.71 -18.20 1.40
CA ALA A 150 10.55 -18.18 -0.06
C ALA A 150 9.06 -18.11 -0.44
N PRO A 151 8.73 -17.55 -1.63
CA PRO A 151 7.39 -17.65 -2.17
C PRO A 151 6.98 -19.11 -2.37
N GLY A 152 5.74 -19.44 -1.96
CA GLY A 152 5.09 -20.71 -2.25
C GLY A 152 4.11 -20.56 -3.43
N GLU A 153 3.55 -21.69 -3.90
CA GLU A 153 2.58 -21.72 -5.02
C GLU A 153 1.34 -20.86 -4.73
N ASP A 154 0.89 -20.83 -3.48
CA ASP A 154 -0.27 -20.04 -3.07
C ASP A 154 -0.02 -18.53 -3.12
N ASP A 155 1.23 -18.06 -2.99
CA ASP A 155 1.51 -16.62 -2.94
C ASP A 155 1.21 -15.92 -4.27
N ASP A 156 1.30 -16.58 -5.41
CA ASP A 156 0.92 -16.01 -6.70
C ASP A 156 -0.56 -15.57 -6.72
N THR A 157 -1.41 -16.26 -5.94
CA THR A 157 -2.84 -15.96 -5.81
C THR A 157 -3.13 -15.14 -4.53
N ARG A 158 -2.50 -15.51 -3.41
CA ARG A 158 -2.83 -14.92 -2.09
C ARG A 158 -2.19 -13.55 -1.88
N TYR A 159 -1.06 -13.25 -2.53
CA TYR A 159 -0.44 -11.92 -2.52
C TYR A 159 -0.93 -11.05 -3.69
N GLN A 160 -2.18 -11.29 -4.14
CA GLN A 160 -2.93 -10.49 -5.10
C GLN A 160 -4.33 -10.20 -4.59
N THR A 161 -4.88 -9.02 -4.91
CA THR A 161 -6.30 -8.77 -4.67
C THR A 161 -7.16 -9.49 -5.72
N VAL A 162 -8.41 -9.82 -5.36
CA VAL A 162 -9.35 -10.49 -6.28
C VAL A 162 -9.79 -9.61 -7.45
N TYR A 163 -9.48 -8.33 -7.39
CA TYR A 163 -9.80 -7.31 -8.41
C TYR A 163 -8.55 -6.69 -9.06
N ALA A 164 -7.36 -7.28 -8.87
CA ALA A 164 -6.13 -6.80 -9.48
C ALA A 164 -6.20 -6.83 -11.01
N ARG A 165 -5.91 -5.69 -11.67
CA ARG A 165 -6.05 -5.50 -13.12
C ARG A 165 -4.77 -5.02 -13.79
N HIS A 166 -4.20 -3.93 -13.30
CA HIS A 166 -3.11 -3.19 -13.96
C HIS A 166 -1.74 -3.65 -13.45
N PRO A 167 -0.94 -4.40 -14.26
CA PRO A 167 0.36 -4.89 -13.83
C PRO A 167 1.38 -3.75 -13.68
N GLY A 168 2.21 -3.80 -12.64
CA GLY A 168 3.24 -2.78 -12.41
C GLY A 168 3.71 -2.65 -10.96
N SER A 169 2.98 -3.22 -9.99
CA SER A 169 3.36 -3.17 -8.58
C SER A 169 4.41 -4.22 -8.21
N VAL A 170 5.27 -3.87 -7.27
CA VAL A 170 6.22 -4.77 -6.60
C VAL A 170 5.68 -5.29 -5.27
N ALA A 171 4.66 -4.62 -4.72
CA ALA A 171 3.97 -5.07 -3.52
C ALA A 171 2.46 -4.99 -3.68
N ALA A 172 1.73 -5.89 -3.01
CA ALA A 172 0.28 -5.88 -3.02
C ALA A 172 -0.29 -4.70 -2.22
N PRO A 173 -1.43 -4.13 -2.61
CA PRO A 173 -2.22 -3.25 -1.76
C PRO A 173 -2.92 -4.09 -0.66
N THR A 174 -2.17 -4.35 0.42
CA THR A 174 -2.45 -5.44 1.38
C THR A 174 -3.79 -5.35 2.10
N ALA A 175 -4.33 -4.14 2.33
CA ALA A 175 -5.68 -3.99 2.88
C ALA A 175 -6.76 -4.56 1.93
N GLY A 176 -6.48 -4.64 0.64
CA GLY A 176 -7.35 -5.27 -0.35
C GLY A 176 -7.37 -6.79 -0.29
N LEU A 177 -6.37 -7.41 0.35
CA LEU A 177 -6.28 -8.88 0.45
C LEU A 177 -7.38 -9.49 1.33
N HIS A 178 -8.02 -8.69 2.18
CA HIS A 178 -9.13 -9.11 3.03
C HIS A 178 -10.44 -9.30 2.27
N PHE A 179 -10.55 -8.75 1.06
CA PHE A 179 -11.77 -8.83 0.27
C PHE A 179 -11.80 -10.11 -0.57
N ASP A 180 -12.96 -10.73 -0.59
CA ASP A 180 -13.31 -11.83 -1.48
C ASP A 180 -14.57 -11.44 -2.31
N PRO A 181 -14.94 -12.20 -3.35
CA PRO A 181 -16.11 -11.89 -4.15
C PRO A 181 -17.41 -11.79 -3.34
N THR A 182 -17.60 -12.68 -2.35
CA THR A 182 -18.80 -12.70 -1.50
C THR A 182 -18.96 -11.39 -0.71
N LEU A 183 -17.87 -10.90 -0.13
CA LEU A 183 -17.89 -9.65 0.61
C LEU A 183 -18.13 -8.44 -0.30
N LEU A 184 -17.55 -8.45 -1.52
CA LEU A 184 -17.78 -7.41 -2.51
C LEU A 184 -19.27 -7.36 -2.94
N ASP A 185 -19.88 -8.52 -3.17
CA ASP A 185 -21.31 -8.63 -3.50
C ASP A 185 -22.21 -8.18 -2.33
N ALA A 186 -21.78 -8.44 -1.09
CA ALA A 186 -22.49 -7.97 0.10
C ALA A 186 -22.46 -6.43 0.23
N LEU A 187 -21.35 -5.77 -0.14
CA LEU A 187 -21.28 -4.31 -0.21
C LEU A 187 -22.26 -3.75 -1.25
N ASP A 188 -22.24 -4.30 -2.47
CA ASP A 188 -23.12 -3.88 -3.57
C ASP A 188 -24.61 -4.03 -3.18
N SER A 189 -24.97 -5.17 -2.56
CA SER A 189 -26.32 -5.47 -2.12
C SER A 189 -26.86 -4.49 -1.07
N ARG A 190 -25.96 -3.79 -0.38
CA ARG A 190 -26.31 -2.73 0.59
C ARG A 190 -26.28 -1.32 0.00
N GLY A 191 -26.08 -1.18 -1.31
CA GLY A 191 -26.00 0.12 -1.98
C GLY A 191 -24.72 0.89 -1.68
N ILE A 192 -23.64 0.19 -1.29
CA ILE A 192 -22.30 0.73 -1.11
C ILE A 192 -21.60 0.64 -2.44
N GLN A 193 -21.18 1.78 -2.98
CA GLN A 193 -20.57 1.85 -4.31
C GLN A 193 -19.08 1.54 -4.25
N ARG A 194 -18.55 1.02 -5.36
CA ARG A 194 -17.13 0.72 -5.53
C ARG A 194 -16.52 1.56 -6.64
N ALA A 195 -15.29 2.03 -6.44
CA ALA A 195 -14.48 2.66 -7.48
C ALA A 195 -13.03 2.18 -7.34
N PHE A 196 -12.22 2.41 -8.36
CA PHE A 196 -10.85 1.93 -8.43
C PHE A 196 -9.91 3.07 -8.78
N VAL A 197 -8.72 3.00 -8.20
CA VAL A 197 -7.54 3.76 -8.60
C VAL A 197 -6.41 2.79 -8.83
N THR A 198 -5.42 3.16 -9.62
CA THR A 198 -4.20 2.38 -9.76
C THR A 198 -3.06 3.16 -9.10
N LEU A 199 -2.31 2.54 -8.21
CA LEU A 199 -1.00 3.02 -7.74
C LEU A 199 -0.05 1.84 -7.74
N HIS A 200 1.02 1.96 -8.48
CA HIS A 200 2.07 0.93 -8.55
C HIS A 200 3.01 1.09 -7.37
N VAL A 201 2.87 0.18 -6.41
CA VAL A 201 3.67 0.19 -5.18
C VAL A 201 5.10 -0.23 -5.52
N GLY A 202 6.06 0.63 -5.21
CA GLY A 202 7.49 0.36 -5.40
C GLY A 202 8.12 -0.41 -4.25
N ALA A 203 9.34 -0.92 -4.48
CA ALA A 203 10.13 -1.64 -3.46
C ALA A 203 10.53 -0.77 -2.27
N GLY A 204 10.49 0.56 -2.42
CA GLY A 204 10.71 1.51 -1.34
C GLY A 204 9.76 1.33 -0.14
N THR A 205 8.57 0.78 -0.36
CA THR A 205 7.61 0.43 0.70
C THR A 205 8.18 -0.55 1.75
N PHE A 206 9.17 -1.34 1.38
CA PHE A 206 9.83 -2.28 2.29
C PHE A 206 11.04 -1.70 3.02
N GLN A 207 11.40 -0.44 2.72
CA GLN A 207 12.56 0.19 3.34
C GLN A 207 12.16 0.87 4.66
N PRO A 208 12.94 0.67 5.75
CA PRO A 208 12.71 1.39 6.99
C PRO A 208 13.08 2.87 6.84
N VAL A 209 12.41 3.72 7.59
CA VAL A 209 12.82 5.13 7.74
C VAL A 209 14.19 5.17 8.40
N ARG A 210 15.16 5.85 7.77
CA ARG A 210 16.57 5.89 8.22
C ARG A 210 16.93 7.18 8.95
N THR A 211 16.07 8.18 8.94
CA THR A 211 16.29 9.48 9.55
C THR A 211 15.62 9.55 10.92
N GLU A 212 16.29 10.14 11.92
CA GLU A 212 15.70 10.36 13.24
C GLU A 212 14.64 11.46 13.20
N ASN A 213 14.89 12.52 12.44
CA ASN A 213 13.90 13.56 12.16
C ASN A 213 13.02 13.12 10.99
N VAL A 214 11.76 12.84 11.28
CA VAL A 214 10.76 12.38 10.30
C VAL A 214 10.63 13.33 9.10
N LEU A 215 10.79 14.63 9.31
CA LEU A 215 10.63 15.63 8.24
C LEU A 215 11.75 15.62 7.19
N GLU A 216 12.85 14.92 7.47
CA GLU A 216 13.97 14.76 6.53
C GLU A 216 13.81 13.52 5.62
N HIS A 217 12.82 12.66 5.93
CA HIS A 217 12.55 11.49 5.11
C HIS A 217 11.98 11.89 3.76
N ARG A 218 12.49 11.26 2.69
CA ARG A 218 11.97 11.42 1.33
C ARG A 218 11.33 10.13 0.87
N MET A 219 10.09 10.22 0.40
CA MET A 219 9.40 9.11 -0.22
C MET A 219 9.93 8.86 -1.63
N HIS A 220 9.94 7.60 -2.04
CA HIS A 220 10.10 7.27 -3.46
C HIS A 220 8.88 7.71 -4.24
N SER A 221 9.10 8.12 -5.49
CA SER A 221 8.02 8.49 -6.40
C SER A 221 7.30 7.24 -6.88
N GLU A 222 5.98 7.18 -6.70
CA GLU A 222 5.12 6.09 -7.15
C GLU A 222 4.12 6.63 -8.18
N HIS A 223 3.98 5.88 -9.28
CA HIS A 223 3.04 6.25 -10.35
C HIS A 223 1.63 5.83 -9.99
N TYR A 224 0.67 6.75 -10.21
CA TYR A 224 -0.74 6.46 -10.01
C TYR A 224 -1.59 6.92 -11.20
N GLU A 225 -2.81 6.38 -11.26
CA GLU A 225 -3.85 6.81 -12.17
C GLU A 225 -5.20 6.84 -11.45
N VAL A 226 -5.95 7.91 -11.67
CA VAL A 226 -7.35 8.05 -11.24
C VAL A 226 -8.23 8.07 -12.48
N PRO A 227 -9.06 7.04 -12.73
CA PRO A 227 -10.00 7.02 -13.83
C PRO A 227 -11.06 8.15 -13.73
N ASP A 228 -11.55 8.65 -14.87
CA ASP A 228 -12.61 9.67 -14.92
C ASP A 228 -13.88 9.24 -14.18
N GLU A 229 -14.25 7.95 -14.31
CA GLU A 229 -15.37 7.37 -13.60
C GLU A 229 -15.18 7.38 -12.08
N THR A 230 -13.97 7.19 -11.59
CA THR A 230 -13.68 7.26 -10.15
C THR A 230 -13.80 8.69 -9.62
N ALA A 231 -13.27 9.67 -10.34
CA ALA A 231 -13.43 11.08 -9.98
C ALA A 231 -14.90 11.50 -9.99
N ALA A 232 -15.67 11.05 -10.98
CA ALA A 232 -17.13 11.29 -11.05
C ALA A 232 -17.88 10.61 -9.91
N ALA A 233 -17.54 9.36 -9.56
CA ALA A 233 -18.15 8.62 -8.45
C ALA A 233 -17.90 9.31 -7.10
N ILE A 234 -16.70 9.85 -6.86
CA ILE A 234 -16.37 10.62 -5.66
C ILE A 234 -17.21 11.88 -5.56
N ARG A 235 -17.35 12.66 -6.65
CA ARG A 235 -18.23 13.84 -6.68
C ARG A 235 -19.68 13.46 -6.38
N ALA A 236 -20.17 12.40 -7.00
CA ALA A 236 -21.54 11.92 -6.80
C ALA A 236 -21.77 11.41 -5.36
N ALA A 237 -20.80 10.70 -4.75
CA ALA A 237 -20.89 10.25 -3.37
C ALA A 237 -21.00 11.44 -2.40
N ARG A 238 -20.15 12.44 -2.57
CA ARG A 238 -20.17 13.66 -1.74
C ARG A 238 -21.46 14.46 -1.91
N ALA A 239 -21.95 14.59 -3.15
CA ALA A 239 -23.20 15.32 -3.44
C ALA A 239 -24.43 14.73 -2.72
N ARG A 240 -24.43 13.41 -2.45
CA ARG A 240 -25.51 12.75 -1.69
C ARG A 240 -25.19 12.58 -0.19
N GLY A 241 -24.10 13.18 0.31
CA GLY A 241 -23.68 13.07 1.70
C GLY A 241 -23.03 11.74 2.10
N GLY A 242 -22.64 10.92 1.11
CA GLY A 242 -21.91 9.68 1.34
C GLY A 242 -20.44 9.93 1.64
N ARG A 243 -19.79 8.98 2.36
CA ARG A 243 -18.37 9.03 2.72
C ARG A 243 -17.50 8.44 1.62
N VAL A 244 -16.27 8.95 1.48
CA VAL A 244 -15.21 8.36 0.66
C VAL A 244 -14.33 7.50 1.55
N ILE A 245 -14.31 6.19 1.29
CA ILE A 245 -13.62 5.18 2.09
C ILE A 245 -12.46 4.63 1.28
N ALA A 246 -11.24 4.86 1.72
CA ALA A 246 -10.05 4.30 1.07
C ALA A 246 -9.74 2.89 1.62
N VAL A 247 -9.49 1.95 0.71
CA VAL A 247 -8.94 0.63 1.06
C VAL A 247 -7.43 0.66 0.85
N GLY A 248 -6.71 0.70 1.96
CA GLY A 248 -5.27 0.80 2.02
C GLY A 248 -4.73 2.23 1.94
N THR A 249 -3.52 2.37 2.45
CA THR A 249 -2.76 3.62 2.43
C THR A 249 -2.41 4.06 1.00
N THR A 250 -2.34 3.12 0.07
CA THR A 250 -2.09 3.39 -1.36
C THR A 250 -3.28 4.12 -2.01
N SER A 251 -4.52 3.63 -1.82
CA SER A 251 -5.73 4.32 -2.29
C SER A 251 -5.86 5.70 -1.65
N LEU A 252 -5.59 5.80 -0.34
CA LEU A 252 -5.61 7.07 0.37
C LEU A 252 -4.59 8.05 -0.23
N ARG A 253 -3.34 7.64 -0.43
CA ARG A 253 -2.28 8.50 -0.97
C ARG A 253 -2.59 8.93 -2.41
N THR A 254 -3.14 8.05 -3.23
CA THR A 254 -3.60 8.40 -4.59
C THR A 254 -4.66 9.49 -4.57
N LEU A 255 -5.70 9.32 -3.76
CA LEU A 255 -6.80 10.27 -3.67
C LEU A 255 -6.34 11.64 -3.12
N GLU A 256 -5.52 11.65 -2.08
CA GLU A 256 -5.01 12.87 -1.50
C GLU A 256 -3.99 13.58 -2.42
N SER A 257 -3.21 12.84 -3.21
CA SER A 257 -2.27 13.40 -4.19
C SER A 257 -2.98 13.99 -5.41
N SER A 258 -4.11 13.42 -5.81
CA SER A 258 -4.93 13.90 -6.92
C SER A 258 -5.87 15.04 -6.54
N ALA A 259 -5.95 15.37 -5.24
CA ALA A 259 -6.84 16.40 -4.71
C ALA A 259 -6.39 17.81 -5.12
N THR A 260 -7.31 18.59 -5.67
CA THR A 260 -7.09 19.98 -6.04
C THR A 260 -7.94 20.92 -5.17
N GLY A 261 -7.46 22.14 -4.99
CA GLY A 261 -8.16 23.16 -4.22
C GLY A 261 -8.37 22.80 -2.74
N GLU A 262 -9.07 23.68 -2.01
CA GLU A 262 -9.42 23.44 -0.60
C GLU A 262 -10.59 22.47 -0.43
N GLY A 263 -11.49 22.38 -1.41
CA GLY A 263 -12.64 21.48 -1.40
C GLY A 263 -12.30 20.01 -1.66
N GLY A 264 -11.03 19.69 -1.97
CA GLY A 264 -10.58 18.33 -2.21
C GLY A 264 -11.23 17.70 -3.44
N GLU A 265 -11.38 18.46 -4.50
CA GLU A 265 -11.84 17.93 -5.79
C GLU A 265 -10.78 17.00 -6.38
N VAL A 266 -11.17 15.79 -6.71
CA VAL A 266 -10.25 14.78 -7.26
C VAL A 266 -10.08 14.97 -8.76
N ARG A 267 -8.84 15.19 -9.19
CA ARG A 267 -8.47 15.28 -10.59
C ARG A 267 -8.24 13.88 -11.15
N ALA A 268 -8.90 13.56 -12.25
CA ALA A 268 -8.66 12.34 -13.02
C ALA A 268 -7.36 12.42 -13.83
N GLY A 269 -6.84 11.26 -14.19
CA GLY A 269 -5.65 11.08 -15.02
C GLY A 269 -4.44 10.54 -14.25
N PRO A 270 -3.32 10.34 -14.97
CA PRO A 270 -2.07 9.86 -14.39
C PRO A 270 -1.36 10.94 -13.59
N GLY A 271 -0.53 10.49 -12.65
CA GLY A 271 0.37 11.34 -11.87
C GLY A 271 1.43 10.53 -11.14
N ASP A 272 2.37 11.22 -10.56
CA ASP A 272 3.37 10.64 -9.66
C ASP A 272 3.20 11.24 -8.26
N THR A 273 3.42 10.44 -7.22
CA THR A 273 3.29 10.87 -5.83
C THR A 273 4.50 10.53 -5.00
N GLU A 274 5.01 11.52 -4.31
CA GLU A 274 5.98 11.41 -3.20
C GLU A 274 5.32 11.81 -1.87
N LEU A 275 3.98 11.81 -1.81
CA LEU A 275 3.23 12.30 -0.68
C LEU A 275 3.59 11.52 0.58
N PHE A 276 4.23 12.21 1.52
CA PHE A 276 4.54 11.75 2.85
C PHE A 276 3.57 12.35 3.86
N ILE A 277 2.70 11.54 4.41
CA ILE A 277 1.65 11.97 5.34
C ILE A 277 2.12 11.74 6.77
N THR A 278 2.18 12.83 7.54
CA THR A 278 2.54 12.84 8.96
C THR A 278 1.50 13.62 9.77
N PRO A 279 1.43 13.47 11.10
CA PRO A 279 0.53 14.28 11.94
C PRO A 279 0.62 15.78 11.64
N GLY A 280 -0.55 16.39 11.45
CA GLY A 280 -0.70 17.77 10.96
C GLY A 280 -1.12 17.88 9.49
N TYR A 281 -1.05 16.78 8.72
CA TYR A 281 -1.57 16.74 7.36
C TYR A 281 -3.09 17.01 7.35
N ARG A 282 -3.55 17.80 6.38
CA ARG A 282 -4.98 18.10 6.18
C ARG A 282 -5.55 17.23 5.08
N PHE A 283 -6.27 16.17 5.47
CA PHE A 283 -6.97 15.31 4.52
C PHE A 283 -8.12 16.06 3.83
N LYS A 284 -8.22 15.89 2.52
CA LYS A 284 -9.17 16.60 1.66
C LYS A 284 -10.23 15.68 1.08
N VAL A 285 -9.91 14.40 0.86
CA VAL A 285 -10.77 13.47 0.11
C VAL A 285 -11.30 12.36 1.00
N VAL A 286 -10.43 11.70 1.77
CA VAL A 286 -10.76 10.44 2.45
C VAL A 286 -11.38 10.72 3.82
N ASP A 287 -12.54 10.11 4.08
CA ASP A 287 -13.28 10.22 5.35
C ASP A 287 -13.06 9.02 6.26
N THR A 288 -12.84 7.84 5.67
CA THR A 288 -12.64 6.58 6.39
C THR A 288 -11.55 5.76 5.70
N LEU A 289 -10.72 5.10 6.48
CA LEU A 289 -9.61 4.27 5.99
C LEU A 289 -9.73 2.84 6.51
N ILE A 290 -9.73 1.88 5.60
CA ILE A 290 -9.54 0.46 5.89
C ILE A 290 -8.07 0.14 5.68
N THR A 291 -7.37 -0.36 6.70
CA THR A 291 -5.93 -0.59 6.60
C THR A 291 -5.49 -1.74 7.50
N ASN A 292 -4.34 -2.35 7.19
CA ASN A 292 -3.68 -3.31 8.08
C ASN A 292 -3.03 -2.60 9.28
N PHE A 293 -2.56 -3.38 10.26
CA PHE A 293 -1.62 -2.91 11.27
C PHE A 293 -0.22 -2.78 10.67
N HIS A 294 0.48 -1.71 11.02
CA HIS A 294 1.79 -1.36 10.47
C HIS A 294 2.91 -1.56 11.48
N LEU A 295 4.14 -1.69 11.00
CA LEU A 295 5.33 -1.84 11.83
C LEU A 295 5.68 -0.55 12.58
N PRO A 296 6.33 -0.65 13.75
CA PRO A 296 6.86 0.50 14.45
C PRO A 296 7.86 1.27 13.57
N ARG A 297 7.94 2.59 13.78
CA ARG A 297 8.84 3.51 13.08
C ARG A 297 8.70 3.54 11.54
N SER A 298 7.58 3.05 10.98
CA SER A 298 7.32 3.05 9.54
C SER A 298 6.59 4.33 9.11
N THR A 299 6.70 4.68 7.83
CA THR A 299 5.91 5.79 7.23
C THR A 299 4.41 5.55 7.35
N LEU A 300 4.00 4.29 7.41
CA LEU A 300 2.59 3.91 7.44
C LEU A 300 1.96 4.10 8.83
N ILE A 301 2.69 3.85 9.94
CA ILE A 301 2.16 4.19 11.28
C ILE A 301 2.03 5.70 11.44
N MET A 302 2.91 6.49 10.80
CA MET A 302 2.83 7.95 10.78
C MET A 302 1.56 8.41 10.05
N LEU A 303 1.26 7.80 8.89
CA LEU A 303 0.06 8.09 8.10
C LEU A 303 -1.22 7.79 8.88
N VAL A 304 -1.35 6.62 9.49
CA VAL A 304 -2.57 6.29 10.27
C VAL A 304 -2.68 7.15 11.51
N SER A 305 -1.56 7.54 12.12
CA SER A 305 -1.52 8.50 13.24
C SER A 305 -1.94 9.90 12.82
N ALA A 306 -1.59 10.32 11.60
CA ALA A 306 -2.08 11.57 11.02
C ALA A 306 -3.58 11.51 10.76
N PHE A 307 -4.09 10.36 10.29
CA PHE A 307 -5.49 10.16 9.90
C PHE A 307 -6.43 10.13 11.09
N ALA A 308 -6.15 9.29 12.08
CA ALA A 308 -7.05 9.04 13.21
C ALA A 308 -6.63 9.73 14.52
N GLY A 309 -5.43 10.33 14.54
CA GLY A 309 -4.83 10.91 15.73
C GLY A 309 -3.90 9.94 16.47
N LEU A 310 -2.73 10.45 16.88
CA LEU A 310 -1.67 9.64 17.51
C LEU A 310 -2.14 8.95 18.80
N GLY A 311 -2.96 9.62 19.62
CA GLY A 311 -3.49 9.06 20.87
C GLY A 311 -4.38 7.85 20.61
N LEU A 312 -5.30 7.95 19.64
CA LEU A 312 -6.20 6.86 19.26
C LEU A 312 -5.42 5.66 18.67
N ILE A 313 -4.44 5.94 17.81
CA ILE A 313 -3.61 4.86 17.22
C ILE A 313 -2.80 4.15 18.29
N ARG A 314 -2.21 4.86 19.25
CA ARG A 314 -1.49 4.23 20.38
C ARG A 314 -2.42 3.32 21.20
N ALA A 315 -3.63 3.78 21.52
CA ALA A 315 -4.62 2.97 22.24
C ALA A 315 -5.06 1.73 21.42
N ALA A 316 -5.34 1.91 20.12
CA ALA A 316 -5.72 0.84 19.22
C ALA A 316 -4.62 -0.23 19.09
N TYR A 317 -3.36 0.18 18.97
CA TYR A 317 -2.22 -0.75 18.86
C TYR A 317 -1.94 -1.48 20.19
N ALA A 318 -2.03 -0.81 21.32
CA ALA A 318 -1.92 -1.46 22.64
C ALA A 318 -3.04 -2.51 22.84
N HIS A 319 -4.29 -2.17 22.47
CA HIS A 319 -5.41 -3.11 22.48
C HIS A 319 -5.15 -4.30 21.55
N ALA A 320 -4.72 -4.05 20.31
CA ALA A 320 -4.44 -5.09 19.32
C ALA A 320 -3.34 -6.06 19.79
N ILE A 321 -2.26 -5.58 20.39
CA ILE A 321 -1.18 -6.40 20.95
C ILE A 321 -1.72 -7.24 22.11
N THR A 322 -2.44 -6.63 23.05
CA THR A 322 -3.04 -7.32 24.22
C THR A 322 -4.00 -8.42 23.79
N HIS A 323 -4.81 -8.19 22.76
CA HIS A 323 -5.80 -9.12 22.23
C HIS A 323 -5.25 -10.00 21.10
N ARG A 324 -3.92 -10.00 20.91
CA ARG A 324 -3.21 -10.85 19.95
C ARG A 324 -3.78 -10.77 18.53
N TYR A 325 -3.97 -9.55 18.04
CA TYR A 325 -4.20 -9.30 16.62
C TYR A 325 -2.96 -9.66 15.82
N ARG A 326 -3.17 -10.05 14.58
CA ARG A 326 -2.10 -10.33 13.63
C ARG A 326 -1.71 -9.05 12.92
N PHE A 327 -0.41 -8.82 12.77
CA PHE A 327 0.13 -7.60 12.22
C PHE A 327 0.64 -7.78 10.80
N PHE A 328 0.72 -6.69 10.06
CA PHE A 328 1.31 -6.47 8.76
C PHE A 328 0.49 -7.05 7.60
N SER A 329 1.13 -7.42 6.43
CA SER A 329 0.45 -7.64 5.15
C SER A 329 -0.61 -8.75 5.17
N TYR A 330 -0.34 -9.84 5.88
CA TYR A 330 -1.27 -10.98 6.06
C TYR A 330 -1.98 -10.96 7.42
N GLY A 331 -1.84 -9.86 8.14
CA GLY A 331 -2.46 -9.67 9.45
C GLY A 331 -3.93 -9.32 9.38
N ASP A 332 -4.41 -8.72 10.47
CA ASP A 332 -5.76 -8.22 10.62
C ASP A 332 -5.89 -6.76 10.14
N ALA A 333 -7.08 -6.21 10.18
CA ALA A 333 -7.37 -4.88 9.68
C ALA A 333 -7.95 -3.93 10.74
N MET A 334 -7.90 -2.64 10.44
CA MET A 334 -8.56 -1.57 11.17
C MET A 334 -9.51 -0.81 10.25
N LEU A 335 -10.63 -0.33 10.81
CA LEU A 335 -11.51 0.65 10.19
C LEU A 335 -11.36 1.97 10.96
N LEU A 336 -10.67 2.92 10.39
CA LEU A 336 -10.35 4.22 10.98
C LEU A 336 -11.24 5.30 10.38
N THR A 337 -11.86 6.10 11.23
CA THR A 337 -12.63 7.28 10.82
C THR A 337 -11.87 8.53 11.21
N ARG A 338 -11.80 9.49 10.30
CA ARG A 338 -11.19 10.78 10.58
C ARG A 338 -12.01 11.52 11.64
N PRO A 339 -11.39 12.12 12.68
CA PRO A 339 -12.09 12.98 13.62
C PRO A 339 -12.84 14.09 12.88
N GLN A 340 -14.10 14.32 13.25
CA GLN A 340 -14.83 15.49 12.75
C GLN A 340 -14.11 16.75 13.21
N ARG A 341 -13.94 17.69 12.30
CA ARG A 341 -13.42 19.02 12.69
C ARG A 341 -14.53 19.68 13.52
N ASP A 342 -14.19 20.05 14.74
CA ASP A 342 -14.97 21.05 15.47
C ASP A 342 -14.72 22.40 14.77
N ASP A 343 -15.62 22.82 13.87
CA ASP A 343 -15.62 24.15 13.24
C ASP A 343 -15.89 25.30 14.24
N HIS A 344 -15.78 25.02 15.56
CA HIS A 344 -16.14 25.97 16.61
C HIS A 344 -14.99 26.75 17.24
N THR A 345 -13.79 26.81 16.63
CA THR A 345 -12.66 27.60 17.20
C THR A 345 -12.30 28.85 16.38
N LEU A 346 -13.25 29.48 15.68
CA LEU A 346 -13.03 30.83 15.13
C LEU A 346 -14.17 31.78 15.50
N SER A 347 -14.49 31.92 16.78
CA SER A 347 -15.20 33.08 17.28
C SER A 347 -14.85 33.22 18.77
N HIS A 348 -13.87 34.07 19.05
CA HIS A 348 -13.72 34.95 20.20
C HIS A 348 -12.27 35.37 20.34
N HIS A 349 -11.95 36.48 19.68
CA HIS A 349 -11.23 37.61 20.27
C HIS A 349 -11.30 38.76 19.27
N ALA A 350 -12.36 39.54 19.40
CA ALA A 350 -12.39 40.95 18.98
C ALA A 350 -11.91 41.82 20.15
#